data_65ab5ce0ed2e1737898a2e79f8916df2
#
_entry.id   65ab5ce0ed2e1737898a2e79f8916df2
#
_cell.length_a   1.000
_cell.length_b   1.000
_cell.length_c   1.000
_cell.angle_alpha   90.00
_cell.angle_beta   90.00
_cell.angle_gamma   90.00
#
_symmetry.space_group_name_H-M   'P 1'
#
loop_
_entity.id
_entity.type
_entity.pdbx_description
1 polymer ?
#
loop_
_entity_poly.entity_id
_entity_poly.type
_entity_poly.pdbx_seq_one_letter_code
_entity_poly.pdbx_strand_id
1 'polypeptide(L)'
;MTNFDPIDEALNISSDIVEVEKAPVKKEKPQVDDIKKDYEYTRANLYSLIEKGQEAINGIMELAGESASPRAYEVAGQLIKSVADTTDKLADLQKKVKDLEDESTKTTNNNVTNNALFVGSTSELSKLLKQGFLNNNEDS
;
A
#
# COMPACT_ATOMS: atom_id res chain seq x y z
N MET A 1 15.54 -49.83 -30.00
CA MET A 1 16.68 -48.96 -30.34
C MET A 1 16.16 -47.81 -31.16
N THR A 2 15.93 -46.75 -30.57
CA THR A 2 15.48 -45.53 -31.22
C THR A 2 16.72 -44.70 -31.56
N ASN A 3 17.06 -44.69 -32.86
CA ASN A 3 18.12 -43.87 -33.40
C ASN A 3 17.68 -42.41 -33.44
N PHE A 4 17.86 -41.67 -32.35
CA PHE A 4 17.71 -40.20 -32.33
C PHE A 4 19.06 -39.46 -32.45
N ASP A 5 20.18 -40.17 -32.47
CA ASP A 5 21.53 -39.61 -32.56
C ASP A 5 21.77 -38.66 -33.74
N PRO A 6 21.21 -38.87 -34.97
CA PRO A 6 21.50 -37.91 -36.05
C PRO A 6 20.72 -36.61 -35.97
N ILE A 7 19.68 -36.57 -35.17
CA ILE A 7 18.86 -35.33 -34.99
C ILE A 7 19.51 -34.44 -33.91
N ASP A 8 20.02 -35.04 -32.85
CA ASP A 8 20.71 -34.33 -31.78
C ASP A 8 22.02 -33.72 -32.25
N GLU A 9 22.74 -34.42 -33.14
CA GLU A 9 23.97 -33.94 -33.75
C GLU A 9 23.70 -32.78 -34.77
N ALA A 10 22.58 -32.84 -35.50
CA ALA A 10 22.22 -31.81 -36.46
C ALA A 10 21.68 -30.52 -35.80
N LEU A 11 21.11 -30.63 -34.61
CA LEU A 11 20.58 -29.48 -33.86
C LEU A 11 21.57 -28.86 -32.87
N ASN A 12 22.75 -29.49 -32.70
CA ASN A 12 23.79 -29.05 -31.76
C ASN A 12 23.21 -28.65 -30.37
N ILE A 13 22.19 -29.39 -29.94
CA ILE A 13 21.58 -29.23 -28.62
C ILE A 13 22.36 -30.13 -27.66
N SER A 14 23.38 -29.58 -27.04
CA SER A 14 23.90 -30.17 -25.82
C SER A 14 22.83 -30.00 -24.75
N SER A 15 22.19 -31.08 -24.39
CA SER A 15 21.21 -31.13 -23.31
C SER A 15 21.91 -31.02 -21.93
N ASP A 16 22.66 -29.96 -21.73
CA ASP A 16 22.93 -29.50 -20.39
C ASP A 16 21.67 -28.81 -19.92
N ILE A 17 20.79 -29.57 -19.31
CA ILE A 17 19.73 -29.03 -18.46
C ILE A 17 20.46 -28.40 -17.28
N VAL A 18 20.85 -27.13 -17.45
CA VAL A 18 21.21 -26.29 -16.33
C VAL A 18 19.90 -26.10 -15.55
N GLU A 19 19.77 -26.87 -14.48
CA GLU A 19 18.73 -26.61 -13.50
C GLU A 19 18.95 -25.21 -12.97
N VAL A 20 18.27 -24.24 -13.58
CA VAL A 20 18.26 -22.87 -13.10
C VAL A 20 17.50 -22.93 -11.79
N GLU A 21 18.26 -23.05 -10.69
CA GLU A 21 17.75 -22.77 -9.36
C GLU A 21 17.07 -21.41 -9.45
N LYS A 22 15.74 -21.42 -9.51
CA LYS A 22 14.96 -20.20 -9.40
C LYS A 22 15.26 -19.65 -8.00
N ALA A 23 16.21 -18.73 -7.93
CA ALA A 23 16.41 -17.94 -6.74
C ALA A 23 15.03 -17.44 -6.28
N PRO A 24 14.69 -17.60 -5.00
CA PRO A 24 13.41 -17.13 -4.51
C PRO A 24 13.30 -15.65 -4.84
N VAL A 25 12.33 -15.31 -5.70
CA VAL A 25 12.00 -13.90 -5.98
C VAL A 25 11.59 -13.35 -4.63
N LYS A 26 12.51 -12.64 -3.97
CA LYS A 26 12.17 -11.81 -2.82
C LYS A 26 11.12 -10.86 -3.32
N LYS A 27 9.87 -11.07 -2.93
CA LYS A 27 8.83 -10.05 -3.05
C LYS A 27 9.30 -8.91 -2.17
N GLU A 28 9.97 -7.95 -2.75
CA GLU A 28 10.32 -6.72 -2.07
C GLU A 28 9.00 -6.12 -1.58
N LYS A 29 8.90 -5.90 -0.28
CA LYS A 29 7.77 -5.15 0.28
C LYS A 29 7.81 -3.79 -0.39
N PRO A 30 6.68 -3.27 -0.90
CA PRO A 30 6.64 -1.95 -1.51
C PRO A 30 7.29 -0.96 -0.54
N GLN A 31 8.26 -0.22 -1.04
CA GLN A 31 8.93 0.78 -0.23
C GLN A 31 7.91 1.86 0.15
N VAL A 32 8.07 2.46 1.32
CA VAL A 32 7.16 3.51 1.82
C VAL A 32 6.96 4.64 0.79
N ASP A 33 8.02 4.92 0.02
CA ASP A 33 7.97 5.90 -1.07
C ASP A 33 7.05 5.50 -2.23
N ASP A 34 6.93 4.21 -2.53
CA ASP A 34 6.04 3.72 -3.59
C ASP A 34 4.59 3.83 -3.17
N ILE A 35 4.28 3.50 -1.91
CA ILE A 35 2.93 3.65 -1.34
C ILE A 35 2.50 5.12 -1.38
N LYS A 36 3.40 6.04 -1.04
CA LYS A 36 3.12 7.47 -1.07
C LYS A 36 2.86 7.97 -2.49
N LYS A 37 3.66 7.56 -3.46
CA LYS A 37 3.47 7.89 -4.88
C LYS A 37 2.14 7.35 -5.41
N ASP A 38 1.81 6.11 -5.09
CA ASP A 38 0.53 5.49 -5.48
C ASP A 38 -0.66 6.23 -4.87
N TYR A 39 -0.54 6.66 -3.62
CA TYR A 39 -1.55 7.50 -2.98
C TYR A 39 -1.73 8.83 -3.68
N GLU A 40 -0.64 9.57 -3.94
CA GLU A 40 -0.69 10.87 -4.60
C GLU A 40 -1.29 10.75 -6.02
N TYR A 41 -0.89 9.72 -6.76
CA TYR A 41 -1.42 9.43 -8.08
C TYR A 41 -2.92 9.10 -8.05
N THR A 42 -3.33 8.24 -7.14
CA THR A 42 -4.75 7.85 -6.97
C THR A 42 -5.58 9.05 -6.57
N ARG A 43 -5.11 9.87 -5.64
CA ARG A 43 -5.76 11.11 -5.21
C ARG A 43 -5.95 12.09 -6.37
N ALA A 44 -4.89 12.32 -7.15
CA ALA A 44 -4.97 13.22 -8.30
C ALA A 44 -5.98 12.73 -9.36
N ASN A 45 -6.02 11.43 -9.62
CA ASN A 45 -7.00 10.82 -10.53
C ASN A 45 -8.44 10.98 -10.02
N LEU A 46 -8.68 10.78 -8.73
CA LEU A 46 -10.02 10.97 -8.15
C LEU A 46 -10.48 12.42 -8.27
N TYR A 47 -9.63 13.39 -7.99
CA TYR A 47 -9.95 14.81 -8.22
C TYR A 47 -10.30 15.09 -9.69
N SER A 48 -9.48 14.61 -10.62
CA SER A 48 -9.73 14.80 -12.05
C SER A 48 -11.05 14.15 -12.50
N LEU A 49 -11.41 12.99 -11.96
CA LEU A 49 -12.69 12.34 -12.23
C LEU A 49 -13.88 13.14 -11.69
N ILE A 50 -13.75 13.72 -10.51
CA ILE A 50 -14.78 14.58 -9.91
C ILE A 50 -14.98 15.83 -10.76
N GLU A 51 -13.92 16.52 -11.16
CA GLU A 51 -13.98 17.71 -12.01
C GLU A 51 -14.65 17.42 -13.35
N LYS A 52 -14.18 16.38 -14.06
CA LYS A 52 -14.77 15.97 -15.34
C LYS A 52 -16.21 15.48 -15.20
N GLY A 53 -16.52 14.83 -14.09
CA GLY A 53 -17.88 14.43 -13.77
C GLY A 53 -18.81 15.64 -13.57
N GLN A 54 -18.35 16.67 -12.90
CA GLN A 54 -19.10 17.93 -12.73
C GLN A 54 -19.33 18.65 -14.07
N GLU A 55 -18.31 18.71 -14.93
CA GLU A 55 -18.45 19.26 -16.30
C GLU A 55 -19.47 18.46 -17.09
N ALA A 56 -19.44 17.14 -17.04
CA ALA A 56 -20.39 16.27 -17.71
C ALA A 56 -21.83 16.47 -17.17
N ILE A 57 -21.99 16.61 -15.86
CA ILE A 57 -23.29 16.92 -15.23
C ILE A 57 -23.84 18.25 -15.75
N ASN A 58 -23.03 19.30 -15.80
CA ASN A 58 -23.43 20.59 -16.31
C ASN A 58 -23.88 20.49 -17.78
N GLY A 59 -23.11 19.83 -18.63
CA GLY A 59 -23.45 19.63 -20.03
C GLY A 59 -24.74 18.84 -20.25
N ILE A 60 -24.95 17.75 -19.50
CA ILE A 60 -26.18 16.95 -19.63
C ILE A 60 -27.40 17.67 -19.05
N MET A 61 -27.23 18.49 -18.02
CA MET A 61 -28.32 19.30 -17.45
C MET A 61 -28.76 20.41 -18.41
N GLU A 62 -27.82 21.06 -19.11
CA GLU A 62 -28.11 22.02 -20.17
C GLU A 62 -28.90 21.34 -21.30
N LEU A 63 -28.40 20.22 -21.80
CA LEU A 63 -29.09 19.43 -22.82
C LEU A 63 -30.49 18.98 -22.38
N ALA A 64 -30.64 18.55 -21.14
CA ALA A 64 -31.91 18.12 -20.56
C ALA A 64 -32.93 19.29 -20.51
N GLY A 65 -32.46 20.50 -20.19
CA GLY A 65 -33.26 21.70 -20.15
C GLY A 65 -33.74 22.14 -21.54
N GLU A 66 -32.86 22.04 -22.54
CA GLU A 66 -33.19 22.41 -23.93
C GLU A 66 -34.10 21.40 -24.63
N SER A 67 -33.82 20.11 -24.43
CA SER A 67 -34.53 19.05 -25.16
C SER A 67 -35.76 18.51 -24.46
N ALA A 68 -35.98 18.85 -23.19
CA ALA A 68 -37.02 18.30 -22.32
C ALA A 68 -37.05 16.74 -22.35
N SER A 69 -35.89 16.14 -22.55
CA SER A 69 -35.73 14.68 -22.69
C SER A 69 -35.69 13.98 -21.34
N PRO A 70 -36.64 13.08 -21.05
CA PRO A 70 -36.58 12.29 -19.80
C PRO A 70 -35.30 11.46 -19.68
N ARG A 71 -34.76 11.01 -20.80
CA ARG A 71 -33.53 10.24 -20.87
C ARG A 71 -32.30 11.04 -20.43
N ALA A 72 -32.25 12.32 -20.80
CA ALA A 72 -31.18 13.20 -20.39
C ALA A 72 -31.17 13.41 -18.85
N TYR A 73 -32.33 13.57 -18.23
CA TYR A 73 -32.46 13.65 -16.78
C TYR A 73 -32.07 12.36 -16.07
N GLU A 74 -32.41 11.20 -16.63
CA GLU A 74 -31.98 9.91 -16.10
C GLU A 74 -30.46 9.77 -16.12
N VAL A 75 -29.81 10.12 -17.22
CA VAL A 75 -28.34 10.10 -17.35
C VAL A 75 -27.69 11.09 -16.39
N ALA A 76 -28.26 12.29 -16.24
CA ALA A 76 -27.79 13.25 -15.26
C ALA A 76 -27.82 12.69 -13.83
N GLY A 77 -28.91 12.03 -13.45
CA GLY A 77 -29.02 11.37 -12.14
C GLY A 77 -27.96 10.28 -11.92
N GLN A 78 -27.65 9.50 -12.94
CA GLN A 78 -26.60 8.48 -12.88
C GLN A 78 -25.21 9.09 -12.77
N LEU A 79 -24.94 10.20 -13.48
CA LEU A 79 -23.67 10.93 -13.38
C LEU A 79 -23.49 11.54 -11.98
N ILE A 80 -24.51 12.17 -11.44
CA ILE A 80 -24.50 12.75 -10.08
C ILE A 80 -24.14 11.67 -9.06
N LYS A 81 -24.79 10.51 -9.15
CA LYS A 81 -24.47 9.37 -8.27
C LYS A 81 -23.02 8.90 -8.43
N SER A 82 -22.53 8.77 -9.66
CA SER A 82 -21.16 8.32 -9.91
C SER A 82 -20.12 9.31 -9.37
N VAL A 83 -20.38 10.62 -9.49
CA VAL A 83 -19.50 11.66 -8.92
C VAL A 83 -19.53 11.62 -7.39
N ALA A 84 -20.70 11.45 -6.79
CA ALA A 84 -20.82 11.29 -5.33
C ALA A 84 -20.04 10.06 -4.84
N ASP A 85 -20.20 8.89 -5.50
CA ASP A 85 -19.46 7.66 -5.17
C ASP A 85 -17.93 7.85 -5.30
N THR A 86 -17.49 8.66 -6.27
CA THR A 86 -16.06 8.97 -6.44
C THR A 86 -15.55 9.89 -5.34
N THR A 87 -16.36 10.84 -4.90
CA THR A 87 -16.05 11.73 -3.77
C THR A 87 -15.93 10.96 -2.46
N ASP A 88 -16.82 10.01 -2.22
CA ASP A 88 -16.75 9.11 -1.06
C ASP A 88 -15.46 8.27 -1.07
N LYS A 89 -15.07 7.75 -2.23
CA LYS A 89 -13.80 7.04 -2.38
C LYS A 89 -12.58 7.90 -2.06
N LEU A 90 -12.61 9.19 -2.42
CA LEU A 90 -11.55 10.11 -2.07
C LEU A 90 -11.47 10.33 -0.55
N ALA A 91 -12.61 10.50 0.12
CA ALA A 91 -12.68 10.61 1.57
C ALA A 91 -12.18 9.34 2.28
N ASP A 92 -12.59 8.16 1.79
CA ASP A 92 -12.12 6.87 2.30
C ASP A 92 -10.61 6.67 2.13
N LEU A 93 -10.06 7.09 1.00
CA LEU A 93 -8.63 7.05 0.75
C LEU A 93 -7.86 7.91 1.75
N GLN A 94 -8.32 9.13 2.01
CA GLN A 94 -7.71 10.03 2.99
C GLN A 94 -7.76 9.46 4.41
N LYS A 95 -8.89 8.87 4.79
CA LYS A 95 -9.07 8.23 6.09
C LYS A 95 -8.10 7.06 6.27
N LYS A 96 -7.99 6.18 5.26
CA LYS A 96 -7.07 5.03 5.30
C LYS A 96 -5.62 5.45 5.48
N VAL A 97 -5.18 6.51 4.80
CA VAL A 97 -3.81 7.03 4.94
C VAL A 97 -3.59 7.57 6.34
N LYS A 98 -4.53 8.34 6.87
CA LYS A 98 -4.44 8.85 8.24
C LYS A 98 -4.37 7.72 9.28
N ASP A 99 -5.21 6.69 9.15
CA ASP A 99 -5.21 5.54 10.05
C ASP A 99 -3.85 4.81 10.04
N LEU A 100 -3.23 4.65 8.85
CA LEU A 100 -1.90 4.06 8.70
C LEU A 100 -0.79 4.92 9.33
N GLU A 101 -0.87 6.25 9.21
CA GLU A 101 0.07 7.17 9.86
C GLU A 101 -0.06 7.11 11.39
N ASP A 102 -1.28 7.07 11.91
CA ASP A 102 -1.56 6.97 13.35
C ASP A 102 -1.09 5.64 13.93
N GLU A 103 -1.22 4.53 13.21
CA GLU A 103 -0.70 3.23 13.62
C GLU A 103 0.82 3.19 13.63
N SER A 104 1.47 3.79 12.63
CA SER A 104 2.93 3.83 12.54
C SER A 104 3.55 4.63 13.71
N THR A 105 2.92 5.71 14.13
CA THR A 105 3.37 6.52 15.27
C THR A 105 3.21 5.78 16.61
N LYS A 106 2.14 5.01 16.77
CA LYS A 106 1.93 4.20 18.00
C LYS A 106 2.95 3.07 18.11
N THR A 107 3.30 2.43 17.00
CA THR A 107 4.26 1.32 16.98
C THR A 107 5.68 1.81 17.27
N THR A 108 6.05 3.02 16.84
CA THR A 108 7.37 3.60 17.08
C THR A 108 7.59 3.92 18.57
N ASN A 109 6.55 4.37 19.26
CA ASN A 109 6.64 4.69 20.69
C ASN A 109 6.77 3.45 21.59
N ASN A 110 6.21 2.30 21.19
CA ASN A 110 6.32 1.07 21.98
C ASN A 110 7.65 0.33 21.79
N ASN A 111 8.31 0.49 20.63
CA ASN A 111 9.58 -0.20 20.37
C ASN A 111 10.80 0.46 21.04
N VAL A 112 10.78 1.77 21.28
CA VAL A 112 11.92 2.47 21.90
C VAL A 112 12.05 2.13 23.37
N THR A 113 10.95 1.90 24.08
CA THR A 113 10.97 1.61 25.52
C THR A 113 11.37 0.16 25.82
N ASN A 114 11.01 -0.79 24.97
CA ASN A 114 11.31 -2.20 25.19
C ASN A 114 12.70 -2.62 24.68
N ASN A 115 13.24 -1.98 23.64
CA ASN A 115 14.57 -2.30 23.12
C ASN A 115 15.72 -1.71 23.97
N ALA A 116 15.49 -0.63 24.70
CA ALA A 116 16.50 -0.07 25.60
C ALA A 116 16.75 -0.95 26.84
N LEU A 117 15.79 -1.80 27.21
CA LEU A 117 15.90 -2.70 28.36
C LEU A 117 16.61 -4.04 28.05
N PHE A 118 16.79 -4.42 26.78
CA PHE A 118 17.29 -5.74 26.37
C PHE A 118 18.66 -5.74 25.67
N VAL A 119 19.35 -4.59 25.58
CA VAL A 119 20.67 -4.49 24.95
C VAL A 119 21.82 -4.75 25.92
N GLY A 120 21.57 -5.28 27.11
CA GLY A 120 22.59 -5.69 28.05
C GLY A 120 22.67 -7.19 28.25
N SER A 121 23.86 -7.71 28.56
CA SER A 121 24.02 -9.11 29.03
C SER A 121 23.24 -9.31 30.33
N THR A 122 22.86 -10.56 30.65
CA THR A 122 22.18 -10.92 31.93
C THR A 122 22.96 -10.46 33.17
N SER A 123 24.29 -10.33 33.06
CA SER A 123 25.14 -9.81 34.11
C SER A 123 24.97 -8.30 34.36
N GLU A 124 24.73 -7.52 33.30
CA GLU A 124 24.45 -6.07 33.40
C GLU A 124 23.06 -5.80 33.95
N LEU A 125 22.06 -6.60 33.57
CA LEU A 125 20.72 -6.54 34.14
C LEU A 125 20.73 -6.82 35.64
N SER A 126 21.53 -7.80 36.10
CA SER A 126 21.70 -8.10 37.51
C SER A 126 22.38 -6.97 38.30
N LYS A 127 23.31 -6.24 37.66
CA LYS A 127 23.96 -5.05 38.28
C LYS A 127 22.97 -3.89 38.41
N LEU A 128 22.16 -3.63 37.40
CA LEU A 128 21.12 -2.59 37.39
C LEU A 128 20.05 -2.84 38.46
N LEU A 129 19.61 -4.10 38.62
CA LEU A 129 18.68 -4.48 39.68
C LEU A 129 19.26 -4.29 41.07
N LYS A 130 20.55 -4.64 41.30
CA LYS A 130 21.21 -4.42 42.56
C LYS A 130 21.39 -2.93 42.90
N GLN A 131 21.71 -2.09 41.92
CA GLN A 131 21.80 -0.64 42.10
C GLN A 131 20.45 0.00 42.42
N GLY A 132 19.37 -0.45 41.74
CA GLY A 132 18.00 0.04 41.99
C GLY A 132 17.51 -0.31 43.42
N PHE A 133 17.89 -1.45 43.95
CA PHE A 133 17.55 -1.83 45.33
C PHE A 133 18.41 -1.13 46.41
N LEU A 134 19.64 -0.74 46.07
CA LEU A 134 20.51 -0.03 47.00
C LEU A 134 20.09 1.43 47.18
N ASN A 135 19.61 2.09 46.14
CA ASN A 135 19.18 3.48 46.22
C ASN A 135 17.83 3.68 46.93
N ASN A 136 17.01 2.63 47.05
CA ASN A 136 15.76 2.71 47.83
C ASN A 136 15.91 2.51 49.33
N ASN A 137 17.09 2.16 49.85
CA ASN A 137 17.32 1.96 51.26
C ASN A 137 18.02 3.14 51.96
N GLU A 138 18.35 4.22 51.26
CA GLU A 138 18.96 5.41 51.86
C GLU A 138 17.96 6.53 52.18
N ASP A 139 16.71 6.39 51.86
CA ASP A 139 15.62 7.36 52.16
C ASP A 139 14.62 6.80 53.19
N SER A 140 15.16 6.14 54.27
CA SER A 140 14.36 5.77 55.44
C SER A 140 14.97 6.31 56.70
#